data_7fe316401ece511548be53f7d4130c12
#
_entry.id   7fe316401ece511548be53f7d4130c12
#
_cell.length_a   1.000
_cell.length_b   1.000
_cell.length_c   1.000
_cell.angle_alpha   90.00
_cell.angle_beta   90.00
_cell.angle_gamma   90.00
#
_symmetry.space_group_name_H-M   'P 1'
#
loop_
_entity.id
_entity.type
_entity.pdbx_description
1 polymer ?
#
loop_
_entity_poly.entity_id
_entity_poly.type
_entity_poly.pdbx_seq_one_letter_code
_entity_poly.pdbx_strand_id
1 'polypeptide(L)'
;MADYNTTVALEIGSQSVTMGVFTPAGRGFALSRYARRDILLDPVEEGMRMDYVGSAIAEMVQELKVRGSEVRNVVSGQQVFMRFIKLPAIDMDDIAEQVGFEAQQHIPFPLEDIIYSYQELADREEGEREVLLVAIKKDVLDGLNAQVEAAPLKTSSVDCAITSLYNAFRANYEEEEPVMLLDIGAKTTDIIFAEDGRFFTRSVTAAGAFITNSIAREFNMSFREAEQFKIEEGVVSLGNGYTDAMSEREAALATTIRTAMSRLSSEVQRTINHYRAQYKGNPPTKAYICGGGARLPFALEFLQSALNIPVEYLNPVEVISVGPKVDEAELEQDALCLGPIVGAAITGSGAGEFNIDLVPTSVGKDRAEKKLLPMVAVAGVLALAGAGAYAGVATMKANETAAMLAKASKVDASVSQINDQISNVQQKYENEMQQISKFADLYAMRAAYIDVIKQLSHKAASIKFWFNEFSPLINYDVEANSLTEAADVKGTKLIDMNRSRSNTNDSAMNAAPDEVDVRKRNKAPKVTAIYVSGFTIKRPGSDGLSQRDAIYNLVAQNFDERSADSLFAYENGKVQSNLNHYFQFVDSKASKGKLPDYVEKFMMVMPLKNPIDIPEQSEGKK
;
A
#
# COMPACT_ATOMS: atom_id res chain seq x y z
N MET A 1 -3.25 18.60 -21.56
CA MET A 1 -1.80 18.32 -21.68
C MET A 1 -1.46 17.33 -20.59
N ALA A 2 -0.74 16.26 -20.94
CA ALA A 2 -0.26 15.29 -19.94
C ALA A 2 0.67 15.99 -18.95
N ASP A 3 0.47 15.73 -17.66
CA ASP A 3 1.29 16.29 -16.56
C ASP A 3 2.33 15.24 -16.13
N TYR A 4 3.54 15.36 -16.65
CA TYR A 4 4.62 14.43 -16.38
C TYR A 4 5.37 14.80 -15.10
N ASN A 5 4.78 14.49 -13.96
CA ASN A 5 5.44 14.59 -12.65
C ASN A 5 6.18 13.29 -12.32
N THR A 6 7.11 13.34 -11.35
CA THR A 6 7.73 12.11 -10.85
C THR A 6 6.67 11.20 -10.26
N THR A 7 6.55 10.01 -10.81
CA THR A 7 5.56 9.00 -10.41
C THR A 7 6.28 7.77 -9.86
N VAL A 8 5.87 7.29 -8.71
CA VAL A 8 6.25 5.98 -8.18
C VAL A 8 5.08 5.04 -8.42
N ALA A 9 5.29 3.97 -9.15
CA ALA A 9 4.30 2.92 -9.39
C ALA A 9 4.72 1.64 -8.67
N LEU A 10 3.78 0.97 -8.01
CA LEU A 10 3.99 -0.27 -7.26
C LEU A 10 2.95 -1.30 -7.66
N GLU A 11 3.40 -2.42 -8.18
CA GLU A 11 2.55 -3.58 -8.44
C GLU A 11 2.77 -4.64 -7.37
N ILE A 12 1.68 -5.11 -6.77
CA ILE A 12 1.67 -6.23 -5.82
C ILE A 12 1.05 -7.43 -6.51
N GLY A 13 1.88 -8.16 -7.25
CA GLY A 13 1.49 -9.39 -7.94
C GLY A 13 1.36 -10.59 -6.99
N SER A 14 0.94 -11.75 -7.53
CA SER A 14 0.76 -12.97 -6.72
C SER A 14 2.08 -13.61 -6.28
N GLN A 15 3.13 -13.53 -7.10
CA GLN A 15 4.47 -14.09 -6.84
C GLN A 15 5.60 -13.10 -7.08
N SER A 16 5.30 -11.82 -7.24
CA SER A 16 6.32 -10.77 -7.33
C SER A 16 5.76 -9.44 -6.85
N VAL A 17 6.65 -8.58 -6.40
CA VAL A 17 6.39 -7.17 -6.14
C VAL A 17 7.32 -6.38 -7.03
N THR A 18 6.78 -5.42 -7.77
CA THR A 18 7.53 -4.59 -8.71
C THR A 18 7.30 -3.12 -8.39
N MET A 19 8.36 -2.34 -8.26
CA MET A 19 8.27 -0.90 -8.02
C MET A 19 9.12 -0.15 -9.04
N GLY A 20 8.55 0.86 -9.67
CA GLY A 20 9.25 1.72 -10.64
C GLY A 20 9.16 3.19 -10.27
N VAL A 21 10.22 3.92 -10.55
CA VAL A 21 10.30 5.38 -10.41
C VAL A 21 10.41 6.00 -11.79
N PHE A 22 9.39 6.72 -12.17
CA PHE A 22 9.29 7.41 -13.45
C PHE A 22 9.50 8.90 -13.25
N THR A 23 10.38 9.49 -14.04
CA THR A 23 10.71 10.92 -13.96
C THR A 23 10.42 11.60 -15.30
N PRO A 24 10.05 12.87 -15.32
CA PRO A 24 9.83 13.59 -16.55
C PRO A 24 11.05 13.53 -17.48
N ALA A 25 10.84 13.26 -18.77
CA ALA A 25 11.88 13.22 -19.78
C ALA A 25 11.33 13.71 -21.13
N GLY A 26 11.77 14.87 -21.59
CA GLY A 26 11.29 15.46 -22.85
C GLY A 26 9.78 15.69 -22.85
N ARG A 27 9.07 15.04 -23.79
CA ARG A 27 7.60 15.11 -23.92
C ARG A 27 6.89 13.92 -23.27
N GLY A 28 7.60 13.10 -22.49
CA GLY A 28 7.10 11.92 -21.80
C GLY A 28 7.77 11.72 -20.46
N PHE A 29 8.11 10.50 -20.13
CA PHE A 29 8.86 10.15 -18.93
C PHE A 29 9.90 9.06 -19.21
N ALA A 30 10.81 8.89 -18.26
CA ALA A 30 11.83 7.86 -18.26
C ALA A 30 11.66 6.96 -17.03
N LEU A 31 11.86 5.66 -17.19
CA LEU A 31 12.10 4.74 -16.09
C LEU A 31 13.46 5.03 -15.50
N SER A 32 13.52 5.76 -14.40
CA SER A 32 14.80 6.20 -13.81
C SER A 32 15.41 5.15 -12.87
N ARG A 33 14.60 4.35 -12.25
CA ARG A 33 14.97 3.22 -11.36
C ARG A 33 13.79 2.29 -11.26
N TYR A 34 14.07 1.00 -11.06
CA TYR A 34 13.06 0.03 -10.67
C TYR A 34 13.68 -1.04 -9.78
N ALA A 35 12.85 -1.78 -9.09
CA ALA A 35 13.22 -2.98 -8.38
C ALA A 35 12.08 -4.00 -8.49
N ARG A 36 12.45 -5.28 -8.56
CA ARG A 36 11.52 -6.40 -8.56
C ARG A 36 11.97 -7.43 -7.53
N ARG A 37 11.00 -8.01 -6.82
CA ARG A 37 11.27 -9.06 -5.82
C ARG A 37 10.31 -10.22 -6.05
N ASP A 38 10.86 -11.41 -6.20
CA ASP A 38 10.07 -12.63 -6.35
C ASP A 38 9.64 -13.17 -4.98
N ILE A 39 8.38 -13.58 -4.88
CA ILE A 39 7.78 -14.21 -3.71
C ILE A 39 7.68 -15.70 -4.01
N LEU A 40 8.68 -16.48 -3.57
CA LEU A 40 8.77 -17.93 -3.83
C LEU A 40 7.88 -18.74 -2.86
N LEU A 41 6.64 -18.31 -2.67
CA LEU A 41 5.64 -18.99 -1.83
C LEU A 41 4.50 -19.50 -2.69
N ASP A 42 3.83 -20.56 -2.23
CA ASP A 42 2.58 -20.98 -2.86
C ASP A 42 1.57 -19.81 -2.76
N PRO A 43 1.00 -19.35 -3.89
CA PRO A 43 0.02 -18.27 -3.88
C PRO A 43 -1.24 -18.55 -3.04
N VAL A 44 -1.46 -19.78 -2.58
CA VAL A 44 -2.54 -20.16 -1.67
C VAL A 44 -2.23 -19.75 -0.22
N GLU A 45 -0.97 -19.61 0.16
CA GLU A 45 -0.53 -19.24 1.51
C GLU A 45 -0.55 -17.71 1.74
N GLU A 46 -1.74 -17.11 1.68
CA GLU A 46 -1.94 -15.65 1.66
C GLU A 46 -1.34 -14.92 2.88
N GLY A 47 -1.45 -15.50 4.09
CA GLY A 47 -0.94 -14.86 5.31
C GLY A 47 0.58 -14.65 5.29
N MET A 48 1.33 -15.72 4.99
CA MET A 48 2.80 -15.63 4.87
C MET A 48 3.22 -14.73 3.69
N ARG A 49 2.45 -14.75 2.61
CA ARG A 49 2.70 -13.91 1.45
C ARG A 49 2.66 -12.42 1.79
N MET A 50 1.69 -11.98 2.59
CA MET A 50 1.56 -10.56 2.97
C MET A 50 2.72 -10.07 3.83
N ASP A 51 3.24 -10.88 4.72
CA ASP A 51 4.44 -10.55 5.49
C ASP A 51 5.68 -10.35 4.58
N TYR A 52 5.81 -11.19 3.55
CA TYR A 52 6.86 -11.04 2.53
C TYR A 52 6.68 -9.79 1.69
N VAL A 53 5.45 -9.50 1.26
CA VAL A 53 5.12 -8.28 0.50
C VAL A 53 5.54 -7.04 1.27
N GLY A 54 5.18 -6.92 2.55
CA GLY A 54 5.57 -5.79 3.40
C GLY A 54 7.08 -5.63 3.49
N SER A 55 7.79 -6.74 3.67
CA SER A 55 9.26 -6.75 3.73
C SER A 55 9.89 -6.33 2.40
N ALA A 56 9.41 -6.88 1.29
CA ALA A 56 9.88 -6.55 -0.06
C ALA A 56 9.67 -5.06 -0.39
N ILE A 57 8.49 -4.52 -0.07
CA ILE A 57 8.21 -3.09 -0.28
C ILE A 57 9.17 -2.23 0.55
N ALA A 58 9.41 -2.57 1.82
CA ALA A 58 10.30 -1.82 2.69
C ALA A 58 11.75 -1.81 2.18
N GLU A 59 12.24 -2.93 1.64
CA GLU A 59 13.55 -3.03 0.99
C GLU A 59 13.62 -2.15 -0.27
N MET A 60 12.63 -2.26 -1.16
CA MET A 60 12.57 -1.50 -2.41
C MET A 60 12.47 0.02 -2.16
N VAL A 61 11.75 0.45 -1.14
CA VAL A 61 11.66 1.87 -0.74
C VAL A 61 13.04 2.45 -0.42
N GLN A 62 13.91 1.68 0.21
CA GLN A 62 15.28 2.12 0.51
C GLN A 62 16.18 2.08 -0.72
N GLU A 63 16.13 1.00 -1.47
CA GLU A 63 16.91 0.81 -2.69
C GLU A 63 16.61 1.92 -3.69
N LEU A 64 15.35 2.18 -3.96
CA LEU A 64 14.88 3.18 -4.90
C LEU A 64 14.87 4.62 -4.32
N LYS A 65 15.12 4.77 -3.02
CA LYS A 65 15.14 6.06 -2.32
C LYS A 65 13.84 6.86 -2.48
N VAL A 66 12.70 6.19 -2.30
CA VAL A 66 11.36 6.76 -2.50
C VAL A 66 10.58 6.94 -1.18
N ARG A 67 11.28 7.02 -0.07
CA ARG A 67 10.68 7.20 1.24
C ARG A 67 9.82 8.47 1.33
N GLY A 68 8.60 8.30 1.81
CA GLY A 68 7.62 9.39 1.96
C GLY A 68 6.97 9.84 0.66
N SER A 69 7.30 9.17 -0.47
CA SER A 69 6.68 9.46 -1.76
C SER A 69 5.22 9.03 -1.79
N GLU A 70 4.47 9.70 -2.63
CA GLU A 70 3.17 9.22 -3.08
C GLU A 70 3.40 8.09 -4.10
N VAL A 71 2.59 7.03 -4.00
CA VAL A 71 2.69 5.84 -4.86
C VAL A 71 1.34 5.52 -5.50
N ARG A 72 1.38 5.18 -6.78
CA ARG A 72 0.26 4.58 -7.50
C ARG A 72 0.37 3.06 -7.36
N ASN A 73 -0.57 2.48 -6.66
CA ASN A 73 -0.62 1.04 -6.46
C ASN A 73 -1.35 0.38 -7.63
N VAL A 74 -0.82 -0.73 -8.11
CA VAL A 74 -1.46 -1.55 -9.13
C VAL A 74 -1.90 -2.86 -8.50
N VAL A 75 -3.19 -3.10 -8.50
CA VAL A 75 -3.79 -4.35 -7.98
C VAL A 75 -3.97 -5.36 -9.11
N SER A 76 -3.74 -6.63 -8.79
CA SER A 76 -3.87 -7.73 -9.75
C SER A 76 -5.30 -7.83 -10.30
N GLY A 77 -5.43 -8.18 -11.58
CA GLY A 77 -6.72 -8.42 -12.23
C GLY A 77 -7.57 -9.47 -11.52
N GLN A 78 -6.96 -10.44 -10.84
CA GLN A 78 -7.68 -11.45 -10.05
C GLN A 78 -8.42 -10.88 -8.83
N GLN A 79 -7.93 -9.74 -8.27
CA GLN A 79 -8.51 -9.13 -7.07
C GLN A 79 -9.68 -8.20 -7.39
N VAL A 80 -9.90 -7.91 -8.66
CA VAL A 80 -10.95 -7.01 -9.12
C VAL A 80 -12.08 -7.76 -9.84
N PHE A 81 -13.27 -7.22 -9.72
CA PHE A 81 -14.42 -7.58 -10.55
C PHE A 81 -14.53 -6.56 -11.66
N MET A 82 -14.44 -7.04 -12.89
CA MET A 82 -14.56 -6.20 -14.07
C MET A 82 -15.79 -6.62 -14.88
N ARG A 83 -16.64 -5.67 -15.24
CA ARG A 83 -17.87 -5.90 -16.01
C ARG A 83 -18.08 -4.80 -17.03
N PHE A 84 -18.58 -5.20 -18.18
CA PHE A 84 -19.10 -4.30 -19.20
C PHE A 84 -20.59 -4.20 -19.01
N ILE A 85 -21.08 -3.00 -18.81
CA ILE A 85 -22.48 -2.70 -18.55
C ILE A 85 -22.98 -1.81 -19.67
N LYS A 86 -24.15 -2.14 -20.22
CA LYS A 86 -24.85 -1.30 -21.17
C LYS A 86 -25.90 -0.48 -20.44
N LEU A 87 -25.78 0.82 -20.52
CA LEU A 87 -26.73 1.78 -19.97
C LEU A 87 -27.53 2.43 -21.10
N PRO A 88 -28.83 2.72 -20.90
CA PRO A 88 -29.58 3.54 -21.82
C PRO A 88 -28.98 4.96 -21.86
N ALA A 89 -29.07 5.64 -23.01
CA ALA A 89 -28.60 7.03 -23.13
C ALA A 89 -29.49 7.95 -22.28
N ILE A 90 -28.92 8.45 -21.18
CA ILE A 90 -29.56 9.35 -20.23
C ILE A 90 -28.67 10.57 -20.03
N ASP A 91 -29.22 11.64 -19.44
CA ASP A 91 -28.47 12.83 -19.10
C ASP A 91 -27.28 12.52 -18.17
N MET A 92 -26.16 13.24 -18.37
CA MET A 92 -24.87 12.98 -17.72
C MET A 92 -24.92 12.96 -16.19
N ASP A 93 -25.88 13.65 -15.57
CA ASP A 93 -25.99 13.77 -14.12
C ASP A 93 -26.45 12.48 -13.42
N ASP A 94 -27.07 11.53 -14.16
CA ASP A 94 -27.63 10.31 -13.61
C ASP A 94 -26.76 9.05 -13.79
N ILE A 95 -25.64 9.14 -14.54
CA ILE A 95 -24.81 7.96 -14.87
C ILE A 95 -24.23 7.32 -13.59
N ALA A 96 -23.74 8.12 -12.63
CA ALA A 96 -23.15 7.60 -11.41
C ALA A 96 -24.16 6.80 -10.56
N GLU A 97 -25.42 7.25 -10.51
CA GLU A 97 -26.49 6.58 -9.77
C GLU A 97 -26.87 5.26 -10.48
N GLN A 98 -26.95 5.27 -11.80
CA GLN A 98 -27.26 4.07 -12.59
C GLN A 98 -26.14 3.04 -12.53
N VAL A 99 -24.87 3.46 -12.66
CA VAL A 99 -23.74 2.54 -12.47
C VAL A 99 -23.78 1.95 -11.05
N GLY A 100 -24.14 2.72 -10.03
CA GLY A 100 -24.31 2.22 -8.67
C GLY A 100 -25.40 1.15 -8.56
N PHE A 101 -26.53 1.36 -9.26
CA PHE A 101 -27.63 0.39 -9.30
C PHE A 101 -27.26 -0.90 -10.05
N GLU A 102 -26.62 -0.76 -11.22
CA GLU A 102 -26.13 -1.90 -11.99
C GLU A 102 -25.00 -2.66 -11.25
N ALA A 103 -24.12 -1.93 -10.56
CA ALA A 103 -23.08 -2.55 -9.72
C ALA A 103 -23.70 -3.51 -8.68
N GLN A 104 -24.82 -3.12 -8.09
CA GLN A 104 -25.54 -3.93 -7.10
C GLN A 104 -26.08 -5.25 -7.71
N GLN A 105 -26.41 -5.26 -9.00
CA GLN A 105 -26.93 -6.46 -9.67
C GLN A 105 -25.82 -7.37 -10.21
N HIS A 106 -24.69 -6.78 -10.64
CA HIS A 106 -23.64 -7.50 -11.34
C HIS A 106 -22.47 -7.92 -10.45
N ILE A 107 -22.29 -7.29 -9.30
CA ILE A 107 -21.23 -7.63 -8.35
C ILE A 107 -21.78 -8.52 -7.24
N PRO A 108 -21.16 -9.69 -6.95
CA PRO A 108 -21.67 -10.67 -6.00
C PRO A 108 -21.39 -10.31 -4.53
N PHE A 109 -21.23 -9.01 -4.21
CA PHE A 109 -20.95 -8.48 -2.88
C PHE A 109 -21.81 -7.25 -2.62
N PRO A 110 -22.16 -6.98 -1.34
CA PRO A 110 -22.82 -5.73 -0.95
C PRO A 110 -21.99 -4.50 -1.34
N LEU A 111 -22.63 -3.42 -1.77
CA LEU A 111 -21.92 -2.17 -2.15
C LEU A 111 -21.11 -1.58 -0.99
N GLU A 112 -21.55 -1.83 0.24
CA GLU A 112 -20.83 -1.39 1.46
C GLU A 112 -19.49 -2.08 1.66
N ASP A 113 -19.30 -3.28 1.09
CA ASP A 113 -18.10 -4.10 1.21
C ASP A 113 -17.11 -3.91 0.04
N ILE A 114 -17.47 -3.09 -0.94
CA ILE A 114 -16.65 -2.87 -2.14
C ILE A 114 -16.27 -1.40 -2.31
N ILE A 115 -15.21 -1.19 -3.08
CA ILE A 115 -14.90 0.07 -3.75
C ILE A 115 -15.01 -0.19 -5.24
N TYR A 116 -15.65 0.71 -5.95
CA TYR A 116 -15.75 0.61 -7.40
C TYR A 116 -15.42 1.93 -8.07
N SER A 117 -14.96 1.82 -9.30
CA SER A 117 -14.74 2.91 -10.23
C SER A 117 -15.31 2.51 -11.58
N TYR A 118 -15.64 3.46 -12.40
CA TYR A 118 -16.14 3.18 -13.74
C TYR A 118 -15.61 4.18 -14.75
N GLN A 119 -15.60 3.76 -16.00
CA GLN A 119 -15.26 4.62 -17.12
C GLN A 119 -16.22 4.33 -18.29
N GLU A 120 -16.75 5.39 -18.89
CA GLU A 120 -17.51 5.29 -20.12
C GLU A 120 -16.58 4.91 -21.27
N LEU A 121 -17.03 3.97 -22.08
CA LEU A 121 -16.39 3.57 -23.32
C LEU A 121 -17.01 4.34 -24.50
N ALA A 122 -16.34 4.34 -25.64
CA ALA A 122 -16.87 5.02 -26.83
C ALA A 122 -18.25 4.47 -27.22
N ASP A 123 -19.19 5.38 -27.54
CA ASP A 123 -20.53 5.04 -28.01
C ASP A 123 -20.46 4.23 -29.32
N ARG A 124 -21.13 3.09 -29.35
CA ARG A 124 -21.15 2.18 -30.51
C ARG A 124 -22.47 2.09 -31.23
N GLU A 125 -23.55 2.24 -30.51
CA GLU A 125 -24.92 2.20 -31.08
C GLU A 125 -25.69 3.43 -30.61
N GLU A 126 -26.44 4.05 -31.47
CA GLU A 126 -27.28 5.19 -31.10
C GLU A 126 -28.26 4.78 -29.99
N GLY A 127 -28.10 5.40 -28.80
CA GLY A 127 -29.01 5.22 -27.67
C GLY A 127 -28.54 4.26 -26.59
N GLU A 128 -27.36 3.64 -26.70
CA GLU A 128 -26.73 2.82 -25.65
C GLU A 128 -25.34 3.34 -25.28
N ARG A 129 -25.04 3.43 -23.99
CA ARG A 129 -23.68 3.70 -23.47
C ARG A 129 -23.10 2.44 -22.91
N GLU A 130 -21.87 2.13 -23.24
CA GLU A 130 -21.14 1.03 -22.62
C GLU A 130 -20.20 1.59 -21.56
N VAL A 131 -20.24 1.00 -20.36
CA VAL A 131 -19.44 1.42 -19.22
C VAL A 131 -18.61 0.23 -18.74
N LEU A 132 -17.32 0.45 -18.55
CA LEU A 132 -16.44 -0.46 -17.84
C LEU A 132 -16.57 -0.19 -16.34
N LEU A 133 -17.14 -1.13 -15.61
CA LEU A 133 -17.19 -1.14 -14.14
C LEU A 133 -16.08 -2.01 -13.58
N VAL A 134 -15.28 -1.46 -12.69
CA VAL A 134 -14.22 -2.19 -11.96
C VAL A 134 -14.46 -2.04 -10.48
N ALA A 135 -14.48 -3.14 -9.75
CA ALA A 135 -14.70 -3.16 -8.31
C ALA A 135 -13.71 -4.07 -7.58
N ILE A 136 -13.39 -3.73 -6.36
CA ILE A 136 -12.54 -4.51 -5.45
C ILE A 136 -13.18 -4.56 -4.07
N LYS A 137 -12.96 -5.65 -3.32
CA LYS A 137 -13.39 -5.73 -1.93
C LYS A 137 -12.57 -4.79 -1.04
N LYS A 138 -13.25 -4.11 -0.11
CA LYS A 138 -12.60 -3.18 0.84
C LYS A 138 -11.55 -3.88 1.68
N ASP A 139 -11.85 -5.06 2.21
CA ASP A 139 -10.95 -5.83 3.06
C ASP A 139 -9.63 -6.19 2.33
N VAL A 140 -9.73 -6.58 1.06
CA VAL A 140 -8.56 -6.88 0.21
C VAL A 140 -7.73 -5.62 -0.02
N LEU A 141 -8.37 -4.53 -0.38
CA LEU A 141 -7.70 -3.27 -0.67
C LEU A 141 -7.06 -2.64 0.58
N ASP A 142 -7.77 -2.67 1.71
CA ASP A 142 -7.26 -2.16 2.99
C ASP A 142 -6.06 -2.99 3.47
N GLY A 143 -6.09 -4.33 3.26
CA GLY A 143 -4.96 -5.20 3.55
C GLY A 143 -3.72 -4.87 2.72
N LEU A 144 -3.88 -4.63 1.42
CA LEU A 144 -2.79 -4.20 0.52
C LEU A 144 -2.25 -2.82 0.92
N ASN A 145 -3.14 -1.87 1.17
CA ASN A 145 -2.77 -0.51 1.55
C ASN A 145 -2.02 -0.47 2.89
N ALA A 146 -2.39 -1.31 3.86
CA ALA A 146 -1.68 -1.42 5.13
C ALA A 146 -0.20 -1.82 4.93
N GLN A 147 0.13 -2.67 3.96
CA GLN A 147 1.52 -3.03 3.63
C GLN A 147 2.29 -1.84 3.04
N VAL A 148 1.62 -1.06 2.20
CA VAL A 148 2.20 0.15 1.58
C VAL A 148 2.47 1.22 2.62
N GLU A 149 1.52 1.49 3.51
CA GLU A 149 1.66 2.49 4.58
C GLU A 149 2.70 2.09 5.64
N ALA A 150 2.81 0.79 5.95
CA ALA A 150 3.85 0.28 6.83
C ALA A 150 5.26 0.53 6.27
N ALA A 151 5.41 0.62 4.97
CA ALA A 151 6.68 0.86 4.25
C ALA A 151 6.92 2.35 3.91
N PRO A 152 6.72 3.28 4.78
CA PRO A 152 6.61 4.74 4.68
C PRO A 152 6.33 5.31 3.27
N LEU A 153 5.35 4.78 2.61
CA LEU A 153 4.78 5.29 1.37
C LEU A 153 3.36 5.82 1.62
N LYS A 154 2.84 6.60 0.69
CA LYS A 154 1.47 7.12 0.73
C LYS A 154 0.74 6.74 -0.54
N THR A 155 -0.32 5.94 -0.43
CA THR A 155 -1.14 5.61 -1.58
C THR A 155 -1.78 6.87 -2.17
N SER A 156 -1.44 7.19 -3.41
CA SER A 156 -2.06 8.30 -4.15
C SER A 156 -3.17 7.84 -5.09
N SER A 157 -3.08 6.63 -5.62
CA SER A 157 -4.05 6.05 -6.55
C SER A 157 -3.95 4.53 -6.50
N VAL A 158 -5.03 3.87 -6.89
CA VAL A 158 -5.05 2.40 -7.02
C VAL A 158 -5.58 2.05 -8.40
N ASP A 159 -4.67 1.60 -9.25
CA ASP A 159 -4.95 1.20 -10.63
C ASP A 159 -5.20 -0.31 -10.70
N CYS A 160 -5.89 -0.76 -11.75
CA CYS A 160 -6.04 -2.18 -12.07
C CYS A 160 -4.95 -2.61 -13.06
N ALA A 161 -4.29 -3.74 -12.81
CA ALA A 161 -3.21 -4.25 -13.67
C ALA A 161 -3.64 -4.42 -15.13
N ILE A 162 -4.87 -4.89 -15.37
CA ILE A 162 -5.41 -5.11 -16.71
C ILE A 162 -5.50 -3.81 -17.50
N THR A 163 -6.11 -2.76 -16.93
CA THR A 163 -6.24 -1.45 -17.59
C THR A 163 -4.91 -0.72 -17.71
N SER A 164 -4.04 -0.89 -16.71
CA SER A 164 -2.66 -0.37 -16.76
C SER A 164 -1.86 -1.03 -17.87
N LEU A 165 -1.89 -2.36 -18.00
CA LEU A 165 -1.21 -3.07 -19.08
C LEU A 165 -1.72 -2.65 -20.44
N TYR A 166 -3.03 -2.47 -20.59
CA TYR A 166 -3.62 -1.96 -21.83
C TYR A 166 -3.12 -0.55 -22.15
N ASN A 167 -3.03 0.35 -21.17
CA ASN A 167 -2.47 1.68 -21.37
C ASN A 167 -0.99 1.62 -21.80
N ALA A 168 -0.20 0.72 -21.20
CA ALA A 168 1.18 0.49 -21.63
C ALA A 168 1.25 -0.02 -23.06
N PHE A 169 0.38 -0.96 -23.44
CA PHE A 169 0.29 -1.45 -24.80
C PHE A 169 -0.06 -0.33 -25.79
N ARG A 170 -1.11 0.43 -25.54
CA ARG A 170 -1.57 1.52 -26.44
C ARG A 170 -0.54 2.63 -26.60
N ALA A 171 0.31 2.85 -25.61
CA ALA A 171 1.40 3.82 -25.71
C ALA A 171 2.59 3.33 -26.54
N ASN A 172 2.80 2.01 -26.61
CA ASN A 172 3.93 1.41 -27.32
C ASN A 172 3.58 0.92 -28.73
N TYR A 173 2.31 0.55 -28.98
CA TYR A 173 1.89 -0.11 -30.22
C TYR A 173 0.66 0.57 -30.81
N GLU A 174 0.77 0.95 -32.07
CA GLU A 174 -0.35 1.46 -32.88
C GLU A 174 -0.87 0.33 -33.77
N GLU A 175 -1.74 -0.52 -33.22
CA GLU A 175 -2.34 -1.63 -33.95
C GLU A 175 -3.74 -1.23 -34.45
N GLU A 176 -3.95 -1.35 -35.77
CA GLU A 176 -5.24 -1.10 -36.42
C GLU A 176 -6.12 -2.36 -36.46
N GLU A 177 -5.50 -3.54 -36.49
CA GLU A 177 -6.19 -4.82 -36.51
C GLU A 177 -6.51 -5.33 -35.11
N PRO A 178 -7.51 -6.21 -34.95
CA PRO A 178 -7.82 -6.84 -33.67
C PRO A 178 -6.64 -7.64 -33.13
N VAL A 179 -6.17 -7.30 -31.95
CA VAL A 179 -5.07 -8.01 -31.27
C VAL A 179 -5.49 -8.52 -29.91
N MET A 180 -4.71 -9.45 -29.41
CA MET A 180 -4.89 -10.04 -28.08
C MET A 180 -3.63 -9.89 -27.26
N LEU A 181 -3.76 -9.45 -26.00
CA LEU A 181 -2.67 -9.45 -25.04
C LEU A 181 -2.88 -10.60 -24.05
N LEU A 182 -1.83 -11.32 -23.75
CA LEU A 182 -1.80 -12.42 -22.77
C LEU A 182 -0.80 -12.06 -21.68
N ASP A 183 -1.27 -11.59 -20.55
CA ASP A 183 -0.45 -11.44 -19.35
C ASP A 183 -0.45 -12.76 -18.58
N ILE A 184 0.62 -13.52 -18.73
CA ILE A 184 0.76 -14.84 -18.10
C ILE A 184 1.37 -14.64 -16.71
N GLY A 185 0.52 -14.33 -15.75
CA GLY A 185 0.90 -14.13 -14.36
C GLY A 185 1.15 -15.43 -13.59
N ALA A 186 1.25 -15.30 -12.27
CA ALA A 186 1.46 -16.48 -11.41
C ALA A 186 0.16 -17.23 -11.12
N LYS A 187 -0.89 -16.55 -10.69
CA LYS A 187 -2.18 -17.15 -10.32
C LYS A 187 -3.18 -17.20 -11.47
N THR A 188 -3.18 -16.15 -12.29
CA THR A 188 -4.06 -16.00 -13.44
C THR A 188 -3.27 -15.60 -14.67
N THR A 189 -3.84 -15.92 -15.84
CA THR A 189 -3.50 -15.29 -17.10
C THR A 189 -4.66 -14.35 -17.46
N ASP A 190 -4.32 -13.07 -17.65
CA ASP A 190 -5.28 -12.07 -18.09
C ASP A 190 -5.23 -11.98 -19.62
N ILE A 191 -6.39 -12.26 -20.26
CA ILE A 191 -6.56 -12.26 -21.69
C ILE A 191 -7.31 -10.96 -22.03
N ILE A 192 -6.66 -10.07 -22.77
CA ILE A 192 -7.20 -8.76 -23.16
C ILE A 192 -7.34 -8.70 -24.67
N PHE A 193 -8.50 -8.34 -25.18
CA PHE A 193 -8.72 -8.04 -26.58
C PHE A 193 -8.74 -6.54 -26.79
N ALA A 194 -7.94 -6.08 -27.72
CA ALA A 194 -7.88 -4.71 -28.19
C ALA A 194 -8.28 -4.67 -29.67
N GLU A 195 -9.37 -4.03 -29.96
CA GLU A 195 -9.90 -3.79 -31.30
C GLU A 195 -10.35 -2.33 -31.34
N ASP A 196 -10.44 -1.70 -32.51
CA ASP A 196 -10.81 -0.29 -32.64
C ASP A 196 -12.08 0.04 -31.83
N GLY A 197 -11.92 0.89 -30.81
CA GLY A 197 -12.96 1.26 -29.86
C GLY A 197 -13.52 0.09 -29.02
N ARG A 198 -12.89 -1.11 -29.02
CA ARG A 198 -13.34 -2.27 -28.25
C ARG A 198 -12.28 -2.76 -27.30
N PHE A 199 -12.68 -2.91 -26.06
CA PHE A 199 -11.88 -3.51 -25.00
C PHE A 199 -12.69 -4.65 -24.37
N PHE A 200 -12.10 -5.84 -24.27
CA PHE A 200 -12.69 -6.96 -23.54
C PHE A 200 -11.60 -7.71 -22.79
N THR A 201 -11.90 -8.20 -21.63
CA THR A 201 -10.94 -8.96 -20.83
C THR A 201 -11.57 -10.13 -20.10
N ARG A 202 -10.75 -11.17 -19.87
CA ARG A 202 -11.10 -12.32 -19.08
C ARG A 202 -9.85 -12.89 -18.41
N SER A 203 -9.93 -13.09 -17.08
CA SER A 203 -8.90 -13.77 -16.32
C SER A 203 -9.18 -15.28 -16.26
N VAL A 204 -8.16 -16.09 -16.51
CA VAL A 204 -8.23 -17.56 -16.42
C VAL A 204 -7.18 -18.08 -15.45
N THR A 205 -7.45 -19.21 -14.79
CA THR A 205 -6.55 -19.79 -13.76
C THR A 205 -5.44 -20.68 -14.33
N ALA A 206 -5.34 -20.81 -15.66
CA ALA A 206 -4.22 -21.47 -16.32
C ALA A 206 -3.03 -20.50 -16.39
N ALA A 207 -2.12 -20.56 -15.43
CA ALA A 207 -1.05 -19.60 -15.20
C ALA A 207 0.19 -20.26 -14.58
N GLY A 208 1.19 -19.50 -14.19
CA GLY A 208 2.47 -19.97 -13.68
C GLY A 208 2.38 -20.98 -12.53
N ALA A 209 1.54 -20.73 -11.53
CA ALA A 209 1.36 -21.64 -10.40
C ALA A 209 0.70 -22.98 -10.80
N PHE A 210 -0.14 -22.99 -11.85
CA PHE A 210 -0.68 -24.22 -12.39
C PHE A 210 0.43 -25.10 -13.00
N ILE A 211 1.40 -24.47 -13.70
CA ILE A 211 2.59 -25.15 -14.23
C ILE A 211 3.42 -25.71 -13.07
N THR A 212 3.71 -24.87 -12.07
CA THR A 212 4.50 -25.25 -10.89
C THR A 212 3.87 -26.40 -10.13
N ASN A 213 2.56 -26.37 -9.90
CA ASN A 213 1.83 -27.45 -9.25
C ASN A 213 1.83 -28.75 -10.08
N SER A 214 1.88 -28.65 -11.42
CA SER A 214 2.01 -29.81 -12.28
C SER A 214 3.38 -30.45 -12.14
N ILE A 215 4.44 -29.64 -12.08
CA ILE A 215 5.81 -30.08 -11.83
C ILE A 215 5.94 -30.69 -10.42
N ALA A 216 5.40 -30.02 -9.40
CA ALA A 216 5.43 -30.49 -8.02
C ALA A 216 4.83 -31.91 -7.88
N ARG A 217 3.72 -32.16 -8.58
CA ARG A 217 3.06 -33.48 -8.59
C ARG A 217 3.88 -34.52 -9.36
N GLU A 218 4.39 -34.16 -10.53
CA GLU A 218 5.15 -35.10 -11.39
C GLU A 218 6.44 -35.54 -10.71
N PHE A 219 7.17 -34.62 -10.09
CA PHE A 219 8.46 -34.87 -9.47
C PHE A 219 8.39 -35.09 -7.95
N ASN A 220 7.18 -35.12 -7.37
CA ASN A 220 6.94 -35.30 -5.93
C ASN A 220 7.78 -34.36 -5.04
N MET A 221 7.76 -33.07 -5.35
CA MET A 221 8.49 -32.04 -4.64
C MET A 221 7.55 -30.94 -4.12
N SER A 222 8.04 -30.11 -3.22
CA SER A 222 7.29 -28.96 -2.71
C SER A 222 7.04 -27.92 -3.82
N PHE A 223 6.03 -27.06 -3.62
CA PHE A 223 5.76 -25.96 -4.56
C PHE A 223 7.02 -25.10 -4.78
N ARG A 224 7.72 -24.77 -3.72
CA ARG A 224 8.93 -23.93 -3.78
C ARG A 224 10.05 -24.59 -4.60
N GLU A 225 10.31 -25.86 -4.37
CA GLU A 225 11.30 -26.61 -5.14
C GLU A 225 10.90 -26.71 -6.61
N ALA A 226 9.61 -26.93 -6.88
CA ALA A 226 9.08 -27.00 -8.25
C ALA A 226 9.14 -25.64 -8.95
N GLU A 227 8.89 -24.53 -8.23
CA GLU A 227 9.02 -23.19 -8.78
C GLU A 227 10.47 -22.88 -9.13
N GLN A 228 11.39 -23.19 -8.24
CA GLN A 228 12.82 -23.04 -8.50
C GLN A 228 13.28 -23.90 -9.67
N PHE A 229 12.86 -25.16 -9.71
CA PHE A 229 13.16 -26.09 -10.81
C PHE A 229 12.61 -25.58 -12.16
N LYS A 230 11.40 -25.04 -12.16
CA LYS A 230 10.81 -24.40 -13.34
C LYS A 230 11.62 -23.19 -13.82
N ILE A 231 12.09 -22.34 -12.90
CA ILE A 231 12.86 -21.12 -13.23
C ILE A 231 14.24 -21.49 -13.77
N GLU A 232 14.92 -22.45 -13.16
CA GLU A 232 16.30 -22.80 -13.50
C GLU A 232 16.42 -23.70 -14.74
N GLU A 233 15.53 -24.68 -14.87
CA GLU A 233 15.65 -25.72 -15.89
C GLU A 233 14.42 -25.83 -16.82
N GLY A 234 13.35 -25.05 -16.52
CA GLY A 234 12.10 -25.18 -17.25
C GLY A 234 12.17 -24.67 -18.68
N VAL A 235 11.71 -25.50 -19.62
CA VAL A 235 11.50 -25.13 -21.02
C VAL A 235 10.19 -25.72 -21.53
N VAL A 236 9.56 -25.09 -22.50
CA VAL A 236 8.35 -25.62 -23.12
C VAL A 236 8.73 -26.53 -24.28
N SER A 237 8.41 -27.82 -24.20
CA SER A 237 8.67 -28.75 -25.32
C SER A 237 7.87 -28.33 -26.56
N LEU A 238 8.51 -28.22 -27.71
CA LEU A 238 7.87 -27.92 -29.00
C LEU A 238 7.28 -29.14 -29.72
N GLY A 239 7.44 -30.33 -29.17
CA GLY A 239 6.83 -31.55 -29.69
C GLY A 239 7.85 -32.66 -30.05
N ASN A 240 7.47 -33.55 -30.98
CA ASN A 240 8.29 -34.72 -31.32
C ASN A 240 9.69 -34.34 -31.84
N GLY A 241 10.72 -35.00 -31.29
CA GLY A 241 12.12 -34.75 -31.61
C GLY A 241 12.80 -33.63 -30.82
N TYR A 242 12.05 -32.77 -30.16
CA TYR A 242 12.64 -31.68 -29.36
C TYR A 242 13.35 -32.18 -28.10
N THR A 243 12.84 -33.26 -27.51
CA THR A 243 13.37 -33.84 -26.27
C THR A 243 14.42 -34.92 -26.50
N ASP A 244 14.75 -35.29 -27.74
CA ASP A 244 15.63 -36.43 -28.06
C ASP A 244 17.09 -36.21 -27.59
N ALA A 245 17.52 -34.96 -27.45
CA ALA A 245 18.85 -34.58 -26.95
C ALA A 245 18.91 -34.28 -25.45
N MET A 246 17.77 -34.34 -24.75
CA MET A 246 17.63 -34.03 -23.33
C MET A 246 17.82 -35.28 -22.47
N SER A 247 18.21 -35.11 -21.23
CA SER A 247 18.10 -36.15 -20.22
C SER A 247 16.64 -36.53 -19.99
N GLU A 248 16.39 -37.74 -19.49
CA GLU A 248 15.04 -38.20 -19.17
C GLU A 248 14.28 -37.23 -18.23
N ARG A 249 15.01 -36.67 -17.27
CA ARG A 249 14.46 -35.68 -16.31
C ARG A 249 14.09 -34.36 -16.99
N GLU A 250 14.94 -33.81 -17.83
CA GLU A 250 14.68 -32.59 -18.59
C GLU A 250 13.52 -32.79 -19.58
N ALA A 251 13.47 -33.91 -20.26
CA ALA A 251 12.40 -34.27 -21.17
C ALA A 251 11.04 -34.38 -20.45
N ALA A 252 11.04 -35.02 -19.27
CA ALA A 252 9.84 -35.10 -18.42
C ALA A 252 9.38 -33.70 -17.96
N LEU A 253 10.30 -32.84 -17.52
CA LEU A 253 10.00 -31.46 -17.13
C LEU A 253 9.38 -30.66 -18.30
N ALA A 254 10.06 -30.67 -19.46
CA ALA A 254 9.60 -29.98 -20.66
C ALA A 254 8.21 -30.46 -21.13
N THR A 255 7.94 -31.75 -21.01
CA THR A 255 6.66 -32.36 -21.36
C THR A 255 5.57 -31.98 -20.37
N THR A 256 5.88 -31.96 -19.08
CA THR A 256 4.96 -31.53 -18.01
C THR A 256 4.57 -30.06 -18.20
N ILE A 257 5.55 -29.20 -18.46
CA ILE A 257 5.32 -27.77 -18.74
C ILE A 257 4.44 -27.61 -20.00
N ARG A 258 4.76 -28.32 -21.10
CA ARG A 258 3.96 -28.30 -22.33
C ARG A 258 2.49 -28.69 -22.06
N THR A 259 2.28 -29.74 -21.28
CA THR A 259 0.94 -30.23 -20.96
C THR A 259 0.16 -29.18 -20.18
N ALA A 260 0.80 -28.51 -19.23
CA ALA A 260 0.19 -27.42 -18.49
C ALA A 260 -0.09 -26.19 -19.37
N MET A 261 0.82 -25.82 -20.26
CA MET A 261 0.66 -24.75 -21.24
C MET A 261 -0.46 -25.05 -22.27
N SER A 262 -0.70 -26.31 -22.59
CA SER A 262 -1.80 -26.73 -23.48
C SER A 262 -3.17 -26.41 -22.87
N ARG A 263 -3.28 -26.40 -21.54
CA ARG A 263 -4.50 -25.92 -20.86
C ARG A 263 -4.69 -24.43 -21.07
N LEU A 264 -3.61 -23.63 -20.96
CA LEU A 264 -3.67 -22.20 -21.23
C LEU A 264 -4.16 -21.93 -22.66
N SER A 265 -3.54 -22.55 -23.67
CA SER A 265 -3.97 -22.35 -25.07
C SER A 265 -5.44 -22.74 -25.29
N SER A 266 -5.91 -23.79 -24.60
CA SER A 266 -7.32 -24.19 -24.66
C SER A 266 -8.27 -23.15 -24.04
N GLU A 267 -7.89 -22.55 -22.90
CA GLU A 267 -8.66 -21.46 -22.28
C GLU A 267 -8.65 -20.20 -23.14
N VAL A 268 -7.52 -19.88 -23.78
CA VAL A 268 -7.41 -18.76 -24.73
C VAL A 268 -8.36 -18.98 -25.92
N GLN A 269 -8.35 -20.17 -26.56
CA GLN A 269 -9.26 -20.49 -27.67
C GLN A 269 -10.74 -20.40 -27.23
N ARG A 270 -11.06 -20.89 -26.04
CA ARG A 270 -12.41 -20.77 -25.48
C ARG A 270 -12.81 -19.30 -25.29
N THR A 271 -11.86 -18.48 -24.84
CA THR A 271 -12.09 -17.05 -24.64
C THR A 271 -12.27 -16.30 -25.95
N ILE A 272 -11.49 -16.63 -27.01
CA ILE A 272 -11.67 -16.11 -28.36
C ILE A 272 -13.08 -16.43 -28.87
N ASN A 273 -13.52 -17.68 -28.72
CA ASN A 273 -14.85 -18.09 -29.14
C ASN A 273 -15.96 -17.37 -28.35
N HIS A 274 -15.76 -17.17 -27.05
CA HIS A 274 -16.68 -16.41 -26.20
C HIS A 274 -16.76 -14.94 -26.63
N TYR A 275 -15.62 -14.28 -26.86
CA TYR A 275 -15.53 -12.91 -27.34
C TYR A 275 -16.31 -12.73 -28.67
N ARG A 276 -16.09 -13.63 -29.62
CA ARG A 276 -16.80 -13.61 -30.89
C ARG A 276 -18.32 -13.81 -30.77
N ALA A 277 -18.72 -14.78 -29.94
CA ALA A 277 -20.12 -15.16 -29.79
C ALA A 277 -20.94 -14.14 -29.00
N GLN A 278 -20.41 -13.61 -27.90
CA GLN A 278 -21.15 -12.76 -26.98
C GLN A 278 -20.95 -11.27 -27.24
N TYR A 279 -19.74 -10.88 -27.64
CA TYR A 279 -19.38 -9.48 -27.83
C TYR A 279 -19.30 -9.07 -29.31
N LYS A 280 -19.57 -10.01 -30.24
CA LYS A 280 -19.48 -9.79 -31.69
C LYS A 280 -18.13 -9.20 -32.12
N GLY A 281 -17.07 -9.47 -31.36
CA GLY A 281 -15.70 -9.03 -31.65
C GLY A 281 -15.11 -9.83 -32.81
N ASN A 282 -14.12 -9.26 -33.50
CA ASN A 282 -13.36 -9.96 -34.51
C ASN A 282 -12.31 -10.88 -33.88
N PRO A 283 -11.95 -12.01 -34.51
CA PRO A 283 -10.86 -12.84 -34.04
C PRO A 283 -9.55 -12.05 -34.08
N PRO A 284 -8.68 -12.22 -33.07
CA PRO A 284 -7.39 -11.54 -33.08
C PRO A 284 -6.52 -12.07 -34.23
N THR A 285 -5.86 -11.17 -34.94
CA THR A 285 -4.92 -11.48 -36.02
C THR A 285 -3.51 -11.73 -35.48
N LYS A 286 -3.23 -11.21 -34.27
CA LYS A 286 -1.94 -11.26 -33.61
C LYS A 286 -2.12 -11.32 -32.10
N ALA A 287 -1.18 -11.93 -31.39
CA ALA A 287 -1.13 -11.90 -29.93
C ALA A 287 0.18 -11.33 -29.41
N TYR A 288 0.11 -10.61 -28.32
CA TYR A 288 1.25 -10.15 -27.54
C TYR A 288 1.28 -10.87 -26.20
N ILE A 289 2.44 -11.40 -25.80
CA ILE A 289 2.60 -12.09 -24.52
C ILE A 289 3.52 -11.31 -23.59
N CYS A 290 3.17 -11.30 -22.31
CA CYS A 290 3.93 -10.69 -21.22
C CYS A 290 3.69 -11.44 -19.91
N GLY A 291 4.22 -10.88 -18.80
CA GLY A 291 4.16 -11.49 -17.48
C GLY A 291 5.23 -12.54 -17.24
N GLY A 292 5.33 -13.00 -15.98
CA GLY A 292 6.38 -13.93 -15.56
C GLY A 292 6.34 -15.29 -16.28
N GLY A 293 5.15 -15.76 -16.65
CA GLY A 293 5.00 -17.03 -17.38
C GLY A 293 5.46 -16.97 -18.84
N ALA A 294 5.47 -15.78 -19.46
CA ALA A 294 6.01 -15.58 -20.81
C ALA A 294 7.54 -15.70 -20.88
N ARG A 295 8.22 -15.62 -19.74
CA ARG A 295 9.70 -15.79 -19.65
C ARG A 295 10.15 -17.25 -19.82
N LEU A 296 9.23 -18.22 -19.79
CA LEU A 296 9.59 -19.62 -20.03
C LEU A 296 10.16 -19.76 -21.46
N PRO A 297 11.36 -20.35 -21.62
CA PRO A 297 11.92 -20.61 -22.92
C PRO A 297 10.96 -21.40 -23.81
N PHE A 298 10.81 -20.94 -25.05
CA PHE A 298 9.90 -21.47 -26.08
C PHE A 298 8.39 -21.32 -25.78
N ALA A 299 8.00 -20.51 -24.79
CA ALA A 299 6.60 -20.22 -24.54
C ALA A 299 5.95 -19.50 -25.74
N LEU A 300 6.69 -18.58 -26.38
CA LEU A 300 6.22 -17.83 -27.54
C LEU A 300 5.95 -18.78 -28.71
N GLU A 301 6.91 -19.61 -29.10
CA GLU A 301 6.82 -20.54 -30.22
C GLU A 301 5.71 -21.58 -29.97
N PHE A 302 5.58 -22.03 -28.74
CA PHE A 302 4.50 -22.93 -28.35
C PHE A 302 3.13 -22.27 -28.55
N LEU A 303 2.94 -21.04 -28.04
CA LEU A 303 1.68 -20.33 -28.17
C LEU A 303 1.37 -19.96 -29.61
N GLN A 304 2.37 -19.54 -30.39
CA GLN A 304 2.20 -19.29 -31.82
C GLN A 304 1.71 -20.53 -32.56
N SER A 305 2.31 -21.69 -32.29
CA SER A 305 1.87 -22.96 -32.86
C SER A 305 0.47 -23.37 -32.38
N ALA A 306 0.17 -23.21 -31.11
CA ALA A 306 -1.10 -23.64 -30.50
C ALA A 306 -2.29 -22.74 -30.89
N LEU A 307 -2.07 -21.45 -31.06
CA LEU A 307 -3.09 -20.48 -31.40
C LEU A 307 -3.23 -20.29 -32.91
N ASN A 308 -2.22 -20.66 -33.69
CA ASN A 308 -2.12 -20.50 -35.14
C ASN A 308 -2.29 -19.03 -35.60
N ILE A 309 -1.74 -18.11 -34.84
CA ILE A 309 -1.61 -16.68 -35.15
C ILE A 309 -0.19 -16.23 -34.78
N PRO A 310 0.33 -15.16 -35.37
CA PRO A 310 1.59 -14.54 -34.92
C PRO A 310 1.55 -14.20 -33.45
N VAL A 311 2.62 -14.51 -32.73
CA VAL A 311 2.81 -14.15 -31.31
C VAL A 311 4.11 -13.39 -31.15
N GLU A 312 4.07 -12.30 -30.42
CA GLU A 312 5.23 -11.46 -30.13
C GLU A 312 5.31 -11.16 -28.63
N TYR A 313 6.50 -10.81 -28.16
CA TYR A 313 6.65 -10.30 -26.81
C TYR A 313 6.18 -8.85 -26.73
N LEU A 314 5.42 -8.54 -25.69
CA LEU A 314 5.05 -7.16 -25.37
C LEU A 314 6.19 -6.50 -24.60
N ASN A 315 6.87 -5.54 -25.20
CA ASN A 315 7.87 -4.73 -24.53
C ASN A 315 7.24 -3.40 -24.06
N PRO A 316 6.88 -3.24 -22.79
CA PRO A 316 6.21 -2.05 -22.30
C PRO A 316 7.12 -0.83 -22.16
N VAL A 317 8.43 -1.02 -22.26
CA VAL A 317 9.42 0.06 -22.09
C VAL A 317 9.98 0.60 -23.40
N GLU A 318 9.46 0.16 -24.56
CA GLU A 318 10.01 0.49 -25.89
C GLU A 318 9.95 1.99 -26.18
N VAL A 319 8.85 2.67 -25.84
CA VAL A 319 8.68 4.13 -26.11
C VAL A 319 9.07 5.01 -24.94
N ILE A 320 9.44 4.46 -23.80
CA ILE A 320 9.92 5.25 -22.68
C ILE A 320 11.44 5.27 -22.61
N SER A 321 12.00 6.40 -22.22
CA SER A 321 13.45 6.49 -22.00
C SER A 321 13.84 5.68 -20.77
N VAL A 322 15.03 5.07 -20.83
CA VAL A 322 15.61 4.34 -19.69
C VAL A 322 16.71 5.20 -19.06
N GLY A 323 16.64 5.40 -17.77
CA GLY A 323 17.60 6.19 -17.03
C GLY A 323 18.95 5.48 -16.83
N PRO A 324 20.06 6.22 -16.68
CA PRO A 324 21.41 5.64 -16.61
C PRO A 324 21.69 4.82 -15.34
N LYS A 325 20.75 4.73 -14.42
CA LYS A 325 20.85 3.92 -13.20
C LYS A 325 20.13 2.58 -13.29
N VAL A 326 19.49 2.33 -14.39
CA VAL A 326 18.83 1.05 -14.67
C VAL A 326 19.86 0.14 -15.31
N ASP A 327 20.02 -1.05 -14.78
CA ASP A 327 20.86 -2.10 -15.39
C ASP A 327 20.12 -2.65 -16.61
N GLU A 328 20.75 -2.55 -17.78
CA GLU A 328 20.13 -2.98 -19.04
C GLU A 328 19.91 -4.50 -19.10
N ALA A 329 20.83 -5.29 -18.52
CA ALA A 329 20.71 -6.74 -18.53
C ALA A 329 19.58 -7.22 -17.59
N GLU A 330 19.41 -6.56 -16.46
CA GLU A 330 18.31 -6.83 -15.53
C GLU A 330 16.97 -6.37 -16.14
N LEU A 331 16.97 -5.21 -16.79
CA LEU A 331 15.79 -4.69 -17.47
C LEU A 331 15.33 -5.62 -18.61
N GLU A 332 16.24 -6.16 -19.41
CA GLU A 332 15.90 -7.09 -20.50
C GLU A 332 15.22 -8.37 -19.94
N GLN A 333 15.69 -8.85 -18.78
CA GLN A 333 15.10 -10.01 -18.12
C GLN A 333 13.71 -9.71 -17.55
N ASP A 334 13.49 -8.51 -17.03
CA ASP A 334 12.25 -8.14 -16.33
C ASP A 334 11.25 -7.40 -17.20
N ALA A 335 11.64 -6.94 -18.40
CA ALA A 335 10.81 -6.10 -19.27
C ALA A 335 9.39 -6.63 -19.43
N LEU A 336 9.23 -7.93 -19.64
CA LEU A 336 7.92 -8.58 -19.82
C LEU A 336 7.00 -8.46 -18.59
N CYS A 337 7.56 -8.12 -17.42
CA CYS A 337 6.81 -7.99 -16.16
C CYS A 337 6.52 -6.53 -15.78
N LEU A 338 7.01 -5.54 -16.54
CA LEU A 338 6.91 -4.13 -16.18
C LEU A 338 5.64 -3.44 -16.73
N GLY A 339 4.85 -4.15 -17.54
CA GLY A 339 3.65 -3.58 -18.19
C GLY A 339 2.72 -2.83 -17.24
N PRO A 340 2.29 -3.43 -16.12
CA PRO A 340 1.36 -2.77 -15.20
C PRO A 340 1.91 -1.49 -14.58
N ILE A 341 3.18 -1.45 -14.15
CA ILE A 341 3.78 -0.23 -13.55
C ILE A 341 4.03 0.87 -14.57
N VAL A 342 4.40 0.51 -15.82
CA VAL A 342 4.54 1.47 -16.92
C VAL A 342 3.18 2.08 -17.25
N GLY A 343 2.16 1.24 -17.38
CA GLY A 343 0.79 1.71 -17.62
C GLY A 343 0.23 2.59 -16.51
N ALA A 344 0.51 2.27 -15.26
CA ALA A 344 0.14 3.12 -14.12
C ALA A 344 0.84 4.49 -14.18
N ALA A 345 2.10 4.54 -14.62
CA ALA A 345 2.81 5.80 -14.82
C ALA A 345 2.16 6.62 -15.98
N ILE A 346 1.76 5.96 -17.06
CA ILE A 346 1.02 6.58 -18.18
C ILE A 346 -0.32 7.14 -17.70
N THR A 347 -1.09 6.35 -16.92
CA THR A 347 -2.34 6.82 -16.31
C THR A 347 -2.09 8.03 -15.42
N GLY A 348 -1.04 8.01 -14.61
CA GLY A 348 -0.64 9.10 -13.72
C GLY A 348 -0.31 10.42 -14.43
N SER A 349 0.15 10.35 -15.69
CA SER A 349 0.39 11.54 -16.52
C SER A 349 -0.87 12.08 -17.21
N GLY A 350 -2.00 11.36 -17.12
CA GLY A 350 -3.23 11.68 -17.83
C GLY A 350 -3.21 11.32 -19.34
N ALA A 351 -2.21 10.54 -19.78
CA ALA A 351 -2.10 10.07 -21.15
C ALA A 351 -2.74 8.67 -21.38
N GLY A 352 -3.15 8.00 -20.31
CA GLY A 352 -3.79 6.68 -20.38
C GLY A 352 -5.19 6.75 -20.97
N GLU A 353 -5.56 5.76 -21.79
CA GLU A 353 -6.91 5.58 -22.31
C GLU A 353 -7.88 5.20 -21.19
N PHE A 354 -7.46 4.34 -20.29
CA PHE A 354 -8.19 3.99 -19.06
C PHE A 354 -7.64 4.73 -17.85
N ASN A 355 -8.56 5.32 -17.07
CA ASN A 355 -8.25 6.01 -15.81
C ASN A 355 -9.16 5.50 -14.69
N ILE A 356 -8.97 4.25 -14.32
CA ILE A 356 -9.67 3.60 -13.21
C ILE A 356 -8.89 3.86 -11.91
N ASP A 357 -9.54 4.43 -10.90
CA ASP A 357 -8.93 4.68 -9.59
C ASP A 357 -9.78 4.04 -8.48
N LEU A 358 -9.26 2.98 -7.88
CA LEU A 358 -9.85 2.23 -6.77
C LEU A 358 -9.23 2.69 -5.44
N VAL A 359 -9.40 3.96 -5.10
CA VAL A 359 -8.77 4.54 -3.90
C VAL A 359 -9.35 3.92 -2.64
N PRO A 360 -8.52 3.47 -1.67
CA PRO A 360 -8.98 3.04 -0.35
C PRO A 360 -9.83 4.10 0.34
N THR A 361 -10.82 3.66 1.12
CA THR A 361 -11.76 4.57 1.82
C THR A 361 -11.03 5.57 2.73
N SER A 362 -9.92 5.17 3.33
CA SER A 362 -9.04 6.03 4.15
C SER A 362 -8.43 7.16 3.32
N VAL A 363 -7.84 6.83 2.18
CA VAL A 363 -7.21 7.79 1.26
C VAL A 363 -8.25 8.70 0.60
N GLY A 364 -9.43 8.14 0.27
CA GLY A 364 -10.56 8.91 -0.27
C GLY A 364 -11.03 10.00 0.70
N LYS A 365 -11.09 9.71 2.00
CA LYS A 365 -11.41 10.69 3.05
C LYS A 365 -10.34 11.77 3.16
N ASP A 366 -9.07 11.38 3.19
CA ASP A 366 -7.94 12.34 3.24
C ASP A 366 -7.92 13.28 2.02
N ARG A 367 -8.27 12.77 0.84
CA ARG A 367 -8.39 13.60 -0.38
C ARG A 367 -9.59 14.56 -0.31
N ALA A 368 -10.74 14.07 0.17
CA ALA A 368 -11.92 14.90 0.35
C ALA A 368 -11.65 16.03 1.35
N GLU A 369 -10.98 15.72 2.46
CA GLU A 369 -10.55 16.71 3.45
C GLU A 369 -9.56 17.72 2.87
N LYS A 370 -8.54 17.27 2.13
CA LYS A 370 -7.57 18.15 1.45
C LYS A 370 -8.22 19.05 0.40
N LYS A 371 -9.24 18.58 -0.32
CA LYS A 371 -10.01 19.41 -1.26
C LYS A 371 -10.89 20.44 -0.56
N LEU A 372 -11.39 20.12 0.64
CA LEU A 372 -12.18 21.03 1.46
C LEU A 372 -11.32 22.11 2.15
N LEU A 373 -10.05 21.79 2.45
CA LEU A 373 -9.15 22.71 3.17
C LEU A 373 -9.04 24.11 2.53
N PRO A 374 -8.79 24.27 1.21
CA PRO A 374 -8.75 25.58 0.58
C PRO A 374 -10.13 26.27 0.58
N MET A 375 -11.23 25.54 0.43
CA MET A 375 -12.58 26.11 0.52
C MET A 375 -12.88 26.61 1.94
N VAL A 376 -12.49 25.83 2.96
CA VAL A 376 -12.63 26.23 4.37
C VAL A 376 -11.73 27.44 4.67
N ALA A 377 -10.50 27.47 4.13
CA ALA A 377 -9.61 28.63 4.27
C ALA A 377 -10.19 29.88 3.61
N VAL A 378 -10.73 29.77 2.38
CA VAL A 378 -11.40 30.88 1.68
C VAL A 378 -12.66 31.31 2.43
N ALA A 379 -13.49 30.37 2.91
CA ALA A 379 -14.66 30.66 3.72
C ALA A 379 -14.28 31.37 5.05
N GLY A 380 -13.19 30.93 5.68
CA GLY A 380 -12.62 31.54 6.87
C GLY A 380 -12.15 32.98 6.62
N VAL A 381 -11.46 33.22 5.51
CA VAL A 381 -11.03 34.59 5.11
C VAL A 381 -12.23 35.45 4.78
N LEU A 382 -13.24 34.94 4.08
CA LEU A 382 -14.48 35.68 3.79
C LEU A 382 -15.28 35.98 5.06
N ALA A 383 -15.34 35.04 6.00
CA ALA A 383 -15.97 35.24 7.30
C ALA A 383 -15.24 36.31 8.13
N LEU A 384 -13.91 36.30 8.13
CA LEU A 384 -13.09 37.33 8.79
C LEU A 384 -13.23 38.69 8.11
N ALA A 385 -13.25 38.71 6.77
CA ALA A 385 -13.51 39.98 6.02
C ALA A 385 -14.92 40.50 6.27
N GLY A 386 -15.93 39.61 6.29
CA GLY A 386 -17.32 39.98 6.67
C GLY A 386 -17.44 40.48 8.10
N ALA A 387 -16.78 39.83 9.06
CA ALA A 387 -16.72 40.26 10.44
C ALA A 387 -15.98 41.60 10.57
N GLY A 388 -14.89 41.80 9.82
CA GLY A 388 -14.15 43.05 9.75
C GLY A 388 -14.98 44.21 9.13
N ALA A 389 -15.69 43.91 8.03
CA ALA A 389 -16.62 44.89 7.42
C ALA A 389 -17.79 45.21 8.33
N TYR A 390 -18.36 44.21 9.02
CA TYR A 390 -19.41 44.40 10.00
C TYR A 390 -18.92 45.23 11.20
N ALA A 391 -17.71 44.92 11.71
CA ALA A 391 -17.07 45.72 12.76
C ALA A 391 -16.77 47.15 12.28
N GLY A 392 -16.34 47.34 11.04
CA GLY A 392 -16.13 48.67 10.43
C GLY A 392 -17.41 49.48 10.31
N VAL A 393 -18.50 48.84 9.84
CA VAL A 393 -19.83 49.51 9.79
C VAL A 393 -20.39 49.74 11.18
N ALA A 394 -20.16 48.79 12.12
CA ALA A 394 -20.57 48.97 13.51
C ALA A 394 -19.79 50.10 14.21
N THR A 395 -18.48 50.24 13.92
CA THR A 395 -17.67 51.38 14.46
C THR A 395 -18.03 52.72 13.82
N MET A 396 -18.36 52.74 12.51
CA MET A 396 -18.90 53.96 11.88
C MET A 396 -20.23 54.41 12.50
N LYS A 397 -21.17 53.46 12.69
CA LYS A 397 -22.44 53.72 13.37
C LYS A 397 -22.25 54.07 14.85
N ALA A 398 -21.28 53.42 15.53
CA ALA A 398 -20.95 53.77 16.92
C ALA A 398 -20.37 55.17 17.05
N ASN A 399 -19.54 55.60 16.08
CA ASN A 399 -19.02 56.98 16.06
C ASN A 399 -20.11 58.03 15.75
N GLU A 400 -21.06 57.72 14.87
CA GLU A 400 -22.24 58.58 14.66
C GLU A 400 -23.14 58.68 15.91
N THR A 401 -23.35 57.51 16.57
CA THR A 401 -24.12 57.54 17.84
C THR A 401 -23.36 58.15 19.00
N ALA A 402 -22.03 58.00 19.08
CA ALA A 402 -21.20 58.64 20.08
C ALA A 402 -21.24 60.19 19.96
N ALA A 403 -21.31 60.69 18.73
CA ALA A 403 -21.52 62.17 18.49
C ALA A 403 -22.91 62.62 18.93
N MET A 404 -23.94 61.82 18.91
CA MET A 404 -25.27 62.07 19.47
C MET A 404 -25.32 61.91 21.00
N LEU A 405 -24.56 60.94 21.54
CA LEU A 405 -24.52 60.63 22.98
C LEU A 405 -23.68 61.64 23.80
N ALA A 406 -22.75 62.37 23.17
CA ALA A 406 -22.04 63.50 23.80
C ALA A 406 -22.98 64.61 24.20
N LYS A 407 -24.27 64.53 23.84
CA LYS A 407 -25.33 65.44 24.27
C LYS A 407 -26.26 64.92 25.38
N ALA A 408 -26.06 63.68 25.83
CA ALA A 408 -26.93 63.08 26.85
C ALA A 408 -26.12 62.48 28.01
N SER A 409 -26.01 63.20 29.12
CA SER A 409 -25.32 62.82 30.36
C SER A 409 -26.06 61.71 31.16
N LYS A 410 -26.24 60.50 30.58
CA LYS A 410 -26.85 59.33 31.29
C LYS A 410 -26.33 57.99 30.82
N VAL A 411 -25.03 57.78 30.73
CA VAL A 411 -24.52 56.56 30.14
C VAL A 411 -23.50 55.74 30.99
N ASP A 412 -23.35 56.05 32.26
CA ASP A 412 -22.44 55.33 33.15
C ASP A 412 -22.88 53.83 33.43
N ALA A 413 -24.18 53.57 33.31
CA ALA A 413 -24.70 52.21 33.58
C ALA A 413 -24.54 51.23 32.41
N SER A 414 -24.40 51.73 31.16
CA SER A 414 -24.28 50.82 29.96
C SER A 414 -22.86 50.39 29.68
N VAL A 415 -21.86 51.12 30.13
CA VAL A 415 -20.44 50.78 29.93
C VAL A 415 -20.02 49.60 30.79
N SER A 416 -20.60 49.44 31.97
CA SER A 416 -20.34 48.30 32.85
C SER A 416 -20.85 46.96 32.25
N GLN A 417 -22.04 46.98 31.64
CA GLN A 417 -22.59 45.77 31.03
C GLN A 417 -21.81 45.30 29.80
N ILE A 418 -21.24 46.24 29.03
CA ILE A 418 -20.42 45.89 27.87
C ILE A 418 -19.05 45.31 28.30
N ASN A 419 -18.46 45.83 29.38
CA ASN A 419 -17.21 45.27 29.92
C ASN A 419 -17.39 43.85 30.45
N ASP A 420 -18.52 43.54 31.06
CA ASP A 420 -18.83 42.16 31.50
C ASP A 420 -19.04 41.21 30.33
N GLN A 421 -19.60 41.68 29.22
CA GLN A 421 -19.75 40.89 28.02
C GLN A 421 -18.40 40.62 27.32
N ILE A 422 -17.52 41.63 27.27
CA ILE A 422 -16.15 41.48 26.72
C ILE A 422 -15.35 40.49 27.57
N SER A 423 -15.45 40.55 28.89
CA SER A 423 -14.80 39.60 29.79
C SER A 423 -15.27 38.16 29.56
N ASN A 424 -16.58 37.98 29.35
CA ASN A 424 -17.15 36.66 29.05
C ASN A 424 -16.73 36.12 27.67
N VAL A 425 -16.56 36.97 26.66
CA VAL A 425 -16.09 36.60 25.33
C VAL A 425 -14.58 36.29 25.35
N GLN A 426 -13.79 37.04 26.09
CA GLN A 426 -12.36 36.74 26.29
C GLN A 426 -12.16 35.41 27.01
N GLN A 427 -12.95 35.12 28.02
CA GLN A 427 -12.90 33.82 28.73
C GLN A 427 -13.32 32.65 27.83
N LYS A 428 -14.26 32.84 26.92
CA LYS A 428 -14.61 31.86 25.90
C LYS A 428 -13.48 31.64 24.90
N TYR A 429 -12.86 32.70 24.41
CA TYR A 429 -11.74 32.66 23.48
C TYR A 429 -10.51 31.95 24.09
N GLU A 430 -10.19 32.23 25.35
CA GLU A 430 -9.12 31.54 26.07
C GLU A 430 -9.41 30.03 26.24
N ASN A 431 -10.66 29.67 26.53
CA ASN A 431 -11.07 28.27 26.63
C ASN A 431 -10.99 27.55 25.26
N GLU A 432 -11.35 28.21 24.17
CA GLU A 432 -11.21 27.64 22.81
C GLU A 432 -9.75 27.54 22.40
N MET A 433 -8.90 28.49 22.72
CA MET A 433 -7.45 28.44 22.48
C MET A 433 -6.78 27.32 23.30
N GLN A 434 -7.23 27.07 24.52
CA GLN A 434 -6.76 25.91 25.29
C GLN A 434 -7.19 24.57 24.66
N GLN A 435 -8.35 24.51 24.04
CA GLN A 435 -8.74 23.32 23.29
C GLN A 435 -7.89 23.11 22.03
N ILE A 436 -7.60 24.18 21.31
CA ILE A 436 -6.73 24.15 20.11
C ILE A 436 -5.30 23.74 20.49
N SER A 437 -4.73 24.22 21.60
CA SER A 437 -3.40 23.82 22.06
C SER A 437 -3.35 22.32 22.37
N LYS A 438 -4.40 21.76 22.95
CA LYS A 438 -4.50 20.32 23.21
C LYS A 438 -4.52 19.49 21.93
N PHE A 439 -5.14 19.98 20.87
CA PHE A 439 -5.06 19.34 19.55
C PHE A 439 -3.67 19.47 18.93
N ALA A 440 -3.00 20.61 19.09
CA ALA A 440 -1.63 20.80 18.63
C ALA A 440 -0.66 19.82 19.31
N ASP A 441 -0.80 19.61 20.63
CA ASP A 441 0.01 18.67 21.39
C ASP A 441 -0.25 17.22 20.96
N LEU A 442 -1.51 16.86 20.65
CA LEU A 442 -1.86 15.56 20.09
C LEU A 442 -1.26 15.34 18.69
N TYR A 443 -1.26 16.38 17.83
CA TYR A 443 -0.63 16.33 16.52
C TYR A 443 0.89 16.24 16.63
N ALA A 444 1.52 16.97 17.55
CA ALA A 444 2.95 16.92 17.82
C ALA A 444 3.38 15.53 18.31
N MET A 445 2.61 14.93 19.22
CA MET A 445 2.83 13.57 19.69
C MET A 445 2.70 12.55 18.55
N ARG A 446 1.69 12.68 17.70
CA ARG A 446 1.48 11.82 16.54
C ARG A 446 2.62 11.96 15.52
N ALA A 447 3.08 13.18 15.25
CA ALA A 447 4.20 13.44 14.36
C ALA A 447 5.50 12.83 14.91
N ALA A 448 5.80 13.03 16.20
CA ALA A 448 6.97 12.44 16.85
C ALA A 448 6.95 10.90 16.79
N TYR A 449 5.78 10.29 16.97
CA TYR A 449 5.63 8.83 16.87
C TYR A 449 5.84 8.32 15.44
N ILE A 450 5.34 9.05 14.45
CA ILE A 450 5.57 8.75 13.02
C ILE A 450 7.06 8.83 12.68
N ASP A 451 7.79 9.81 13.22
CA ASP A 451 9.22 9.96 12.97
C ASP A 451 10.04 8.82 13.60
N VAL A 452 9.64 8.33 14.77
CA VAL A 452 10.20 7.12 15.38
C VAL A 452 10.02 5.90 14.45
N ILE A 453 8.80 5.69 13.95
CA ILE A 453 8.50 4.57 13.03
C ILE A 453 9.29 4.71 11.72
N LYS A 454 9.42 5.91 11.18
CA LYS A 454 10.22 6.18 9.97
C LYS A 454 11.69 5.85 10.18
N GLN A 455 12.30 6.26 11.29
CA GLN A 455 13.70 5.91 11.59
C GLN A 455 13.90 4.40 11.74
N LEU A 456 12.98 3.72 12.43
CA LEU A 456 13.03 2.28 12.60
C LEU A 456 12.93 1.56 11.25
N SER A 457 11.98 1.92 10.40
CA SER A 457 11.79 1.28 9.10
C SER A 457 12.94 1.55 8.13
N HIS A 458 13.48 2.77 8.13
CA HIS A 458 14.63 3.12 7.29
C HIS A 458 15.87 2.30 7.65
N LYS A 459 16.14 2.13 8.96
CA LYS A 459 17.33 1.41 9.43
C LYS A 459 17.13 -0.12 9.44
N ALA A 460 15.90 -0.60 9.60
CA ALA A 460 15.58 -2.02 9.61
C ALA A 460 16.01 -2.76 8.34
N ALA A 461 15.84 -2.15 7.18
CA ALA A 461 16.20 -2.77 5.92
C ALA A 461 17.71 -2.91 5.72
N SER A 462 18.51 -1.98 6.22
CA SER A 462 19.98 -2.08 6.19
C SER A 462 20.51 -3.27 7.01
N ILE A 463 19.78 -3.64 8.06
CA ILE A 463 20.14 -4.72 8.99
C ILE A 463 19.35 -6.02 8.78
N LYS A 464 18.51 -6.08 7.74
CA LYS A 464 17.65 -7.24 7.39
C LYS A 464 16.72 -7.69 8.53
N PHE A 465 16.10 -6.72 9.18
CA PHE A 465 15.05 -6.92 10.17
C PHE A 465 13.69 -6.63 9.57
N TRP A 466 12.70 -7.43 9.93
CA TRP A 466 11.30 -7.23 9.61
C TRP A 466 10.54 -7.05 10.90
N PHE A 467 10.04 -5.86 11.12
CA PHE A 467 9.24 -5.55 12.30
C PHE A 467 7.77 -5.91 12.06
N ASN A 468 7.16 -6.58 13.01
CA ASN A 468 5.74 -6.93 12.97
C ASN A 468 4.93 -6.26 14.07
N GLU A 469 5.59 -5.64 15.04
CA GLU A 469 4.91 -5.00 16.15
C GLU A 469 5.73 -3.83 16.71
N PHE A 470 5.05 -2.73 16.99
CA PHE A 470 5.58 -1.56 17.66
C PHE A 470 4.60 -1.14 18.75
N SER A 471 5.08 -0.95 19.96
CA SER A 471 4.27 -0.49 21.07
C SER A 471 5.02 0.54 21.92
N PRO A 472 4.41 1.69 22.22
CA PRO A 472 5.00 2.66 23.12
C PRO A 472 5.01 2.12 24.56
N LEU A 473 6.09 2.41 25.28
CA LEU A 473 6.23 2.11 26.69
C LEU A 473 6.20 3.43 27.48
N ILE A 474 5.22 3.54 28.37
CA ILE A 474 4.98 4.76 29.13
C ILE A 474 5.68 4.70 30.47
N ASN A 475 6.50 5.70 30.78
CA ASN A 475 7.32 5.78 32.00
C ASN A 475 8.10 4.48 32.28
N TYR A 476 8.54 3.82 31.22
CA TYR A 476 9.29 2.56 31.30
C TYR A 476 10.76 2.84 31.50
N ASP A 477 11.35 2.21 32.52
CA ASP A 477 12.77 2.28 32.81
C ASP A 477 13.48 1.02 32.30
N VAL A 478 14.27 1.16 31.25
CA VAL A 478 14.95 0.05 30.58
C VAL A 478 16.04 -0.55 31.46
N GLU A 479 16.61 0.19 32.41
CA GLU A 479 17.65 -0.29 33.31
C GLU A 479 17.06 -1.10 34.48
N ALA A 480 15.83 -0.77 34.90
CA ALA A 480 15.17 -1.41 36.05
C ALA A 480 14.30 -2.63 35.67
N ASN A 481 13.79 -2.69 34.42
CA ASN A 481 12.80 -3.68 33.99
C ASN A 481 13.36 -4.64 32.93
N SER A 482 12.89 -5.90 32.97
CA SER A 482 13.28 -6.90 31.97
C SER A 482 12.49 -6.78 30.64
N LEU A 483 13.03 -7.36 29.56
CA LEU A 483 12.33 -7.45 28.27
C LEU A 483 11.00 -8.20 28.36
N THR A 484 10.85 -9.14 29.26
CA THR A 484 9.61 -9.86 29.50
C THR A 484 8.54 -8.93 30.07
N GLU A 485 8.91 -8.07 31.02
CA GLU A 485 8.02 -7.05 31.59
C GLU A 485 7.63 -6.00 30.55
N ALA A 486 8.54 -5.62 29.64
CA ALA A 486 8.23 -4.76 28.51
C ALA A 486 7.19 -5.39 27.56
N ALA A 487 7.29 -6.70 27.33
CA ALA A 487 6.34 -7.44 26.50
C ALA A 487 4.95 -7.55 27.14
N ASP A 488 4.88 -7.62 28.46
CA ASP A 488 3.63 -7.71 29.23
C ASP A 488 2.93 -6.35 29.38
N VAL A 489 3.68 -5.25 29.43
CA VAL A 489 3.17 -3.89 29.62
C VAL A 489 2.76 -3.22 28.30
N LYS A 490 3.22 -3.75 27.16
CA LYS A 490 2.92 -3.18 25.83
C LYS A 490 1.41 -3.06 25.58
N GLY A 491 0.99 -1.90 25.14
CA GLY A 491 -0.38 -1.67 24.65
C GLY A 491 -1.49 -1.58 25.70
N THR A 492 -1.24 -1.96 26.96
CA THR A 492 -2.31 -2.09 27.96
C THR A 492 -2.84 -0.75 28.46
N LYS A 493 -2.08 0.33 28.39
CA LYS A 493 -2.49 1.66 28.89
C LYS A 493 -2.95 2.65 27.83
N LEU A 494 -2.62 2.46 26.56
CA LEU A 494 -3.15 3.30 25.47
C LEU A 494 -4.55 2.86 25.01
N ILE A 495 -4.90 1.59 25.19
CA ILE A 495 -6.21 1.03 24.81
C ILE A 495 -7.29 1.42 25.82
N ASP A 496 -6.97 1.59 27.10
CA ASP A 496 -7.94 2.01 28.12
C ASP A 496 -8.43 3.46 27.97
N MET A 497 -7.69 4.31 27.26
CA MET A 497 -8.15 5.67 26.98
C MET A 497 -9.34 5.74 26.01
N ASN A 498 -9.61 4.67 25.23
CA ASN A 498 -10.77 4.59 24.33
C ASN A 498 -11.96 3.77 24.88
N ARG A 499 -11.82 3.13 26.04
CA ARG A 499 -12.85 2.21 26.58
C ARG A 499 -13.75 2.80 27.66
N SER A 500 -13.67 4.07 27.98
CA SER A 500 -14.58 4.74 28.94
C SER A 500 -15.97 5.09 28.38
N ARG A 501 -16.53 4.26 27.49
CA ARG A 501 -17.97 4.29 27.14
C ARG A 501 -18.50 2.92 26.82
N SER A 502 -18.68 2.08 27.82
CA SER A 502 -19.85 1.19 27.88
C SER A 502 -20.00 0.62 29.30
N ASN A 503 -21.13 0.98 29.90
CA ASN A 503 -21.64 0.36 31.11
C ASN A 503 -21.67 -1.15 30.98
N THR A 504 -21.08 -1.86 31.92
CA THR A 504 -21.69 -3.07 32.49
C THR A 504 -21.16 -3.26 33.89
N ASN A 505 -22.11 -3.26 34.84
CA ASN A 505 -21.93 -3.78 36.18
C ASN A 505 -21.35 -5.18 36.11
N ASP A 506 -20.26 -5.44 36.81
CA ASP A 506 -20.13 -6.70 37.53
C ASP A 506 -19.19 -6.55 38.71
N SER A 507 -19.70 -6.99 39.81
CA SER A 507 -19.13 -7.01 41.15
C SER A 507 -18.05 -8.09 41.26
N ALA A 508 -16.85 -7.76 41.65
CA ALA A 508 -15.94 -8.68 42.36
C ALA A 508 -14.99 -7.92 43.28
N MET A 509 -15.32 -7.98 44.49
CA MET A 509 -14.63 -8.02 45.78
C MET A 509 -13.08 -7.97 45.81
N ASN A 510 -12.62 -6.98 46.64
CA ASN A 510 -11.60 -7.09 47.71
C ASN A 510 -10.28 -7.82 47.39
N ALA A 511 -9.28 -7.01 47.07
CA ALA A 511 -7.94 -7.16 47.64
C ALA A 511 -7.37 -5.77 47.92
N ALA A 512 -7.00 -5.50 49.13
CA ALA A 512 -6.35 -4.25 49.55
C ALA A 512 -5.03 -4.09 48.79
N PRO A 513 -4.71 -2.91 48.25
CA PRO A 513 -3.37 -2.67 47.73
C PRO A 513 -2.45 -2.27 48.88
N ASP A 514 -1.31 -2.94 48.94
CA ASP A 514 -0.17 -2.54 49.76
C ASP A 514 0.18 -1.05 49.51
N GLU A 515 0.56 -0.37 50.56
CA GLU A 515 1.03 1.03 50.56
C GLU A 515 2.25 1.19 49.64
N VAL A 516 2.00 1.55 48.40
CA VAL A 516 3.03 2.02 47.46
C VAL A 516 3.22 3.51 47.67
N ASP A 517 4.43 3.88 48.05
CA ASP A 517 4.96 5.21 48.33
C ASP A 517 4.42 6.31 47.41
N VAL A 518 3.53 7.16 47.94
CA VAL A 518 2.80 8.23 47.26
C VAL A 518 3.72 9.36 46.75
N ARG A 519 5.02 9.34 47.08
CA ARG A 519 5.98 10.41 46.70
C ARG A 519 6.58 10.31 45.32
N LYS A 520 6.28 9.26 44.52
CA LYS A 520 6.76 9.11 43.12
C LYS A 520 5.73 9.50 42.03
N ARG A 521 4.60 10.10 42.37
CA ARG A 521 3.46 10.30 41.46
C ARG A 521 3.38 11.65 40.73
N ASN A 522 4.43 12.45 40.66
CA ASN A 522 4.35 13.80 40.06
C ASN A 522 5.14 13.99 38.76
N LYS A 523 5.31 12.97 37.92
CA LYS A 523 5.77 13.18 36.53
C LYS A 523 4.62 12.87 35.58
N ALA A 524 4.29 13.84 34.71
CA ALA A 524 3.36 13.62 33.59
C ALA A 524 3.77 12.37 32.80
N PRO A 525 2.81 11.55 32.32
CA PRO A 525 3.14 10.33 31.62
C PRO A 525 3.85 10.66 30.29
N LYS A 526 4.98 10.00 30.06
CA LYS A 526 5.78 10.16 28.83
C LYS A 526 6.03 8.82 28.20
N VAL A 527 6.06 8.77 26.85
CA VAL A 527 6.61 7.60 26.15
C VAL A 527 8.12 7.67 26.24
N THR A 528 8.71 6.78 27.03
CA THR A 528 10.15 6.77 27.32
C THR A 528 10.92 5.76 26.49
N ALA A 529 10.23 4.72 25.98
CA ALA A 529 10.82 3.71 25.12
C ALA A 529 9.79 3.14 24.15
N ILE A 530 10.26 2.44 23.13
CA ILE A 530 9.43 1.70 22.17
C ILE A 530 9.76 0.21 22.29
N TYR A 531 8.76 -0.61 22.52
CA TYR A 531 8.86 -2.05 22.38
C TYR A 531 8.68 -2.43 20.92
N VAL A 532 9.56 -3.26 20.41
CA VAL A 532 9.55 -3.73 19.03
C VAL A 532 9.70 -5.24 19.01
N SER A 533 8.89 -5.94 18.24
CA SER A 533 9.13 -7.34 17.93
C SER A 533 9.13 -7.56 16.42
N GLY A 534 9.83 -8.60 15.98
CA GLY A 534 9.98 -8.84 14.54
C GLY A 534 10.73 -10.13 14.24
N PHE A 535 11.23 -10.19 13.01
CA PHE A 535 11.96 -11.35 12.49
C PHE A 535 13.30 -10.94 11.89
N THR A 536 14.28 -11.83 11.92
CA THR A 536 15.58 -11.67 11.24
C THR A 536 16.02 -13.00 10.63
N ILE A 537 16.94 -12.92 9.67
CA ILE A 537 17.50 -14.11 9.00
C ILE A 537 18.69 -14.63 9.81
N LYS A 538 18.68 -15.93 10.09
CA LYS A 538 19.77 -16.65 10.73
C LYS A 538 21.00 -16.70 9.83
N ARG A 539 22.16 -16.30 10.34
CA ARG A 539 23.41 -16.38 9.57
C ARG A 539 23.98 -17.81 9.64
N PRO A 540 24.34 -18.43 8.49
CA PRO A 540 24.94 -19.75 8.49
C PRO A 540 26.28 -19.76 9.28
N GLY A 541 26.45 -20.74 10.19
CA GLY A 541 27.70 -20.96 10.91
C GLY A 541 27.92 -20.13 12.18
N SER A 542 26.94 -19.32 12.61
CA SER A 542 26.98 -18.63 13.88
C SER A 542 26.28 -19.44 14.98
N ASP A 543 26.91 -19.60 16.13
CA ASP A 543 26.22 -19.99 17.35
C ASP A 543 25.27 -18.85 17.77
N GLY A 544 24.23 -19.15 18.55
CA GLY A 544 23.22 -18.16 18.93
C GLY A 544 23.80 -16.94 19.67
N LEU A 545 24.92 -17.09 20.40
CA LEU A 545 25.60 -16.01 21.10
C LEU A 545 26.34 -15.08 20.13
N SER A 546 27.11 -15.64 19.20
CA SER A 546 27.85 -14.88 18.17
C SER A 546 26.93 -14.11 17.23
N GLN A 547 25.78 -14.69 16.89
CA GLN A 547 24.77 -13.99 16.10
C GLN A 547 24.10 -12.86 16.88
N ARG A 548 23.81 -13.07 18.15
CA ARG A 548 23.24 -12.08 19.06
C ARG A 548 24.15 -10.86 19.21
N ASP A 549 25.46 -11.10 19.40
CA ASP A 549 26.45 -10.03 19.52
C ASP A 549 26.63 -9.26 18.21
N ALA A 550 26.59 -9.95 17.08
CA ALA A 550 26.66 -9.31 15.77
C ALA A 550 25.44 -8.42 15.49
N ILE A 551 24.24 -8.88 15.84
CA ILE A 551 23.00 -8.11 15.69
C ILE A 551 23.00 -6.93 16.67
N TYR A 552 23.41 -7.17 17.91
CA TYR A 552 23.54 -6.13 18.91
C TYR A 552 24.48 -5.00 18.45
N ASN A 553 25.69 -5.35 18.00
CA ASN A 553 26.63 -4.36 17.48
C ASN A 553 26.08 -3.56 16.31
N LEU A 554 25.32 -4.23 15.43
CA LEU A 554 24.68 -3.60 14.30
C LEU A 554 23.56 -2.63 14.73
N VAL A 555 22.75 -3.01 15.73
CA VAL A 555 21.73 -2.14 16.32
C VAL A 555 22.38 -0.96 17.02
N ALA A 556 23.37 -1.19 17.85
CA ALA A 556 24.09 -0.15 18.57
C ALA A 556 24.76 0.87 17.62
N GLN A 557 25.40 0.40 16.53
CA GLN A 557 25.99 1.27 15.51
C GLN A 557 24.97 2.13 14.75
N ASN A 558 23.76 1.60 14.52
CA ASN A 558 22.74 2.30 13.73
C ASN A 558 21.83 3.21 14.55
N PHE A 559 21.77 3.00 15.89
CA PHE A 559 20.89 3.74 16.79
C PHE A 559 21.65 4.40 17.94
N ASP A 560 22.95 4.64 17.78
CA ASP A 560 23.80 5.31 18.78
C ASP A 560 23.27 6.71 19.08
N GLU A 561 23.16 7.04 20.37
CA GLU A 561 22.70 8.34 20.84
C GLU A 561 23.60 9.53 20.40
N ARG A 562 24.87 9.26 20.06
CA ARG A 562 25.81 10.27 19.59
C ARG A 562 25.53 10.76 18.18
N SER A 563 24.74 10.01 17.40
CA SER A 563 24.29 10.47 16.10
C SER A 563 23.34 11.64 16.27
N ALA A 564 23.60 12.77 15.59
CA ALA A 564 22.75 13.96 15.66
C ALA A 564 21.31 13.70 15.24
N ASP A 565 21.10 12.73 14.34
CA ASP A 565 19.80 12.36 13.77
C ASP A 565 19.11 11.21 14.52
N SER A 566 19.73 10.62 15.56
CA SER A 566 19.13 9.51 16.30
C SER A 566 18.10 10.01 17.30
N LEU A 567 16.91 9.44 17.24
CA LEU A 567 15.84 9.63 18.24
C LEU A 567 15.99 8.67 19.43
N PHE A 568 16.95 7.75 19.40
CA PHE A 568 17.12 6.70 20.40
C PHE A 568 18.36 6.94 21.27
N ALA A 569 18.24 6.55 22.55
CA ALA A 569 19.28 6.71 23.55
C ALA A 569 20.00 5.39 23.84
N TYR A 570 20.77 4.87 22.86
CA TYR A 570 21.64 3.72 23.09
C TYR A 570 23.05 4.18 23.51
N GLU A 571 23.41 4.02 24.77
CA GLU A 571 24.78 4.17 25.26
C GLU A 571 25.55 2.86 25.08
N ASN A 572 26.53 2.84 24.19
CA ASN A 572 27.30 1.63 23.81
C ASN A 572 27.92 0.90 24.99
N GLY A 573 28.35 1.60 26.06
CA GLY A 573 28.98 1.00 27.25
C GLY A 573 27.97 0.36 28.24
N LYS A 574 26.77 0.93 28.36
CA LYS A 574 25.73 0.44 29.29
C LYS A 574 24.96 -0.74 28.75
N VAL A 575 24.72 -0.75 27.44
CA VAL A 575 23.97 -1.83 26.79
C VAL A 575 24.78 -3.12 26.75
N GLN A 576 26.12 -3.06 26.60
CA GLN A 576 26.99 -4.24 26.66
C GLN A 576 26.94 -4.99 28.02
N SER A 577 26.72 -4.26 29.11
CA SER A 577 26.63 -4.88 30.47
C SER A 577 25.25 -5.52 30.74
N ASN A 578 24.18 -5.08 30.07
CA ASN A 578 22.79 -5.50 30.34
C ASN A 578 21.99 -5.86 29.08
N LEU A 579 22.61 -6.56 28.13
CA LEU A 579 22.05 -6.90 26.83
C LEU A 579 20.63 -7.52 26.90
N ASN A 580 20.36 -8.32 27.91
CA ASN A 580 19.08 -9.00 28.11
C ASN A 580 17.91 -8.04 28.39
N HIS A 581 18.17 -6.79 28.79
CA HIS A 581 17.13 -5.77 28.99
C HIS A 581 16.70 -5.09 27.68
N TYR A 582 17.58 -5.11 26.68
CA TYR A 582 17.36 -4.39 25.42
C TYR A 582 16.99 -5.29 24.26
N PHE A 583 17.50 -6.54 24.24
CA PHE A 583 17.32 -7.42 23.09
C PHE A 583 17.31 -8.90 23.49
N GLN A 584 16.36 -9.67 22.95
CA GLN A 584 16.26 -11.12 23.13
C GLN A 584 15.71 -11.81 21.89
N PHE A 585 16.25 -12.99 21.55
CA PHE A 585 15.58 -13.93 20.65
C PHE A 585 14.49 -14.69 21.40
N VAL A 586 13.35 -14.86 20.73
CA VAL A 586 12.24 -15.67 21.25
C VAL A 586 12.47 -17.12 20.84
N ASP A 587 12.46 -18.06 21.78
CA ASP A 587 12.61 -19.48 21.50
C ASP A 587 11.53 -19.93 20.50
N SER A 588 11.95 -20.52 19.38
CA SER A 588 11.08 -20.99 18.29
C SER A 588 10.07 -22.05 18.74
N LYS A 589 10.33 -22.72 19.89
CA LYS A 589 9.40 -23.70 20.48
C LYS A 589 8.17 -23.06 21.13
N ALA A 590 8.24 -21.77 21.47
CA ALA A 590 7.14 -21.02 22.10
C ALA A 590 6.19 -20.35 21.08
N SER A 591 6.54 -20.28 19.80
CA SER A 591 5.69 -19.69 18.77
C SER A 591 4.74 -20.74 18.19
N LYS A 592 3.43 -20.43 18.16
CA LYS A 592 2.36 -21.32 17.64
C LYS A 592 2.40 -21.59 16.13
N GLY A 593 3.47 -21.25 15.42
CA GLY A 593 3.66 -21.51 13.99
C GLY A 593 5.12 -21.94 13.75
N LYS A 594 5.34 -22.95 12.90
CA LYS A 594 6.68 -23.33 12.48
C LYS A 594 7.26 -22.23 11.59
N LEU A 595 8.13 -21.41 12.16
CA LEU A 595 8.99 -20.53 11.35
C LEU A 595 10.01 -21.40 10.60
N PRO A 596 10.41 -21.00 9.39
CA PRO A 596 11.51 -21.64 8.69
C PRO A 596 12.80 -21.62 9.54
N ASP A 597 13.61 -22.66 9.48
CA ASP A 597 14.82 -22.82 10.30
C ASP A 597 15.86 -21.69 10.16
N TYR A 598 15.74 -20.90 9.08
CA TYR A 598 16.60 -19.74 8.81
C TYR A 598 16.02 -18.40 9.29
N VAL A 599 14.84 -18.39 9.93
CA VAL A 599 14.19 -17.18 10.47
C VAL A 599 14.12 -17.27 11.98
N GLU A 600 14.53 -16.23 12.66
CA GLU A 600 14.44 -16.09 14.12
C GLU A 600 13.55 -14.91 14.49
N LYS A 601 12.71 -15.11 15.51
CA LYS A 601 11.91 -14.05 16.11
C LYS A 601 12.71 -13.35 17.20
N PHE A 602 12.62 -12.03 17.25
CA PHE A 602 13.25 -11.23 18.29
C PHE A 602 12.28 -10.27 18.95
N MET A 603 12.67 -9.81 20.13
CA MET A 603 12.06 -8.70 20.87
C MET A 603 13.17 -7.72 21.28
N MET A 604 12.88 -6.44 21.22
CA MET A 604 13.80 -5.39 21.66
C MET A 604 13.04 -4.23 22.30
N VAL A 605 13.70 -3.52 23.19
CA VAL A 605 13.25 -2.23 23.72
C VAL A 605 14.24 -1.16 23.33
N MET A 606 13.72 -0.09 22.76
CA MET A 606 14.49 1.05 22.26
C MET A 606 14.18 2.28 23.11
N PRO A 607 15.07 2.70 24.01
CA PRO A 607 14.88 3.92 24.78
C PRO A 607 14.91 5.15 23.87
N LEU A 608 14.02 6.10 24.11
CA LEU A 608 13.98 7.36 23.39
C LEU A 608 14.95 8.38 24.03
N LYS A 609 15.73 9.07 23.20
CA LYS A 609 16.64 10.14 23.62
C LYS A 609 15.86 11.31 24.25
N ASN A 610 14.74 11.65 23.62
CA ASN A 610 13.81 12.65 24.14
C ASN A 610 12.44 11.97 24.35
N PRO A 611 12.03 11.73 25.61
CA PRO A 611 10.72 11.17 25.90
C PRO A 611 9.59 12.04 25.35
N ILE A 612 8.59 11.37 24.73
CA ILE A 612 7.44 12.05 24.13
C ILE A 612 6.39 12.29 25.21
N ASP A 613 6.00 13.54 25.41
CA ASP A 613 4.95 13.92 26.36
C ASP A 613 3.58 13.39 25.91
N ILE A 614 2.83 12.80 26.84
CA ILE A 614 1.45 12.41 26.62
C ILE A 614 0.57 13.52 27.19
N PRO A 615 -0.26 14.19 26.36
CA PRO A 615 -1.15 15.26 26.83
C PRO A 615 -2.09 14.75 27.93
N GLU A 616 -2.19 15.50 29.03
CA GLU A 616 -3.14 15.19 30.09
C GLU A 616 -4.58 15.31 29.57
N GLN A 617 -5.35 14.24 29.70
CA GLN A 617 -6.80 14.33 29.49
C GLN A 617 -7.40 15.10 30.69
N SER A 618 -7.87 16.30 30.45
CA SER A 618 -8.70 16.97 31.45
C SER A 618 -9.96 16.14 31.69
N GLU A 619 -10.07 15.52 32.87
CA GLU A 619 -11.37 15.03 33.34
C GLU A 619 -12.34 16.19 33.29
N GLY A 620 -13.31 16.09 32.38
CA GLY A 620 -14.43 17.00 32.31
C GLY A 620 -15.18 16.90 33.63
N LYS A 621 -14.96 17.82 34.52
CA LYS A 621 -15.91 18.06 35.63
C LYS A 621 -17.25 18.42 34.99
N LYS A 622 -18.23 17.56 35.26
CA LYS A 622 -19.65 17.83 35.01
C LYS A 622 -20.13 19.09 35.74
#